data_c05f5750a22e69048430fc6f8ab35756
#
_entry.id   c05f5750a22e69048430fc6f8ab35756
#
_cell.length_a   1.000
_cell.length_b   1.000
_cell.length_c   1.000
_cell.angle_alpha   90.00
_cell.angle_beta   90.00
_cell.angle_gamma   90.00
#
_symmetry.space_group_name_H-M   'P 1'
#
loop_
_entity.id
_entity.type
_entity.pdbx_description
1 polymer ?
#
loop_
_entity_poly.entity_id
_entity_poly.type
_entity_poly.pdbx_seq_one_letter_code
_entity_poly.pdbx_strand_id
1 'polypeptide(L)'
;MSTQAVKAEIINNVMVAMSYYIQQQTILSMLEQVMQQELVRVNMEEITTLPAERQDSIAERNKYLIQLFMIKKRNLKRGTLEGYLGAIKRLIIVINNKSLDQVDETDIEWYLAQYERREGLHGKLETTTYNNERRFLSAFYTWMRKSKFIADNPVESTEPKKVILKPIDYYSPEEIIRIRDACQNERERAIIEVFRSTGARVGEIAEITMEQVNLETGDIWIQGEKGGKYRTLYLDDDAKHYYKLYLETRTDSSPYMFPGSRRPYGKMCTCSFRNIMKTIGRRAGLTCRVYPHKMRKTLGMNLKNKGVDIGTIQEVLAHHSITHSIHHIPCGA
;
A
#
# COMPACT_ATOMS: atom_id res chain seq x y z
N MET A 1 -15.97 29.80 -3.10
CA MET A 1 -17.36 29.30 -3.24
C MET A 1 -18.09 29.43 -1.90
N SER A 2 -19.41 29.63 -1.86
CA SER A 2 -20.13 29.62 -0.58
C SER A 2 -20.17 28.20 -0.01
N THR A 3 -20.22 28.06 1.32
CA THR A 3 -20.37 26.75 2.01
C THR A 3 -21.49 25.90 1.41
N GLN A 4 -22.55 26.54 0.95
CA GLN A 4 -23.71 25.87 0.35
C GLN A 4 -23.41 25.30 -1.05
N ALA A 5 -22.59 25.98 -1.85
CA ALA A 5 -22.15 25.51 -3.16
C ALA A 5 -21.22 24.30 -3.04
N VAL A 6 -20.30 24.32 -2.08
CA VAL A 6 -19.37 23.19 -1.82
C VAL A 6 -20.13 21.96 -1.35
N LYS A 7 -21.12 22.12 -0.47
CA LYS A 7 -21.99 21.02 -0.02
C LYS A 7 -22.77 20.39 -1.17
N ALA A 8 -23.37 21.23 -2.03
CA ALA A 8 -24.10 20.77 -3.19
C ALA A 8 -23.21 19.99 -4.17
N GLU A 9 -22.00 20.45 -4.41
CA GLU A 9 -21.02 19.77 -5.25
C GLU A 9 -20.61 18.39 -4.68
N ILE A 10 -20.37 18.30 -3.38
CA ILE A 10 -20.04 17.02 -2.71
C ILE A 10 -21.22 16.05 -2.83
N ILE A 11 -22.44 16.50 -2.56
CA ILE A 11 -23.63 15.66 -2.69
C ILE A 11 -23.75 15.16 -4.13
N ASN A 12 -23.64 16.04 -5.12
CA ASN A 12 -23.73 15.68 -6.52
C ASN A 12 -22.65 14.65 -6.92
N ASN A 13 -21.40 14.85 -6.52
CA ASN A 13 -20.31 13.93 -6.82
C ASN A 13 -20.52 12.54 -6.19
N VAL A 14 -21.05 12.48 -4.95
CA VAL A 14 -21.40 11.22 -4.31
C VAL A 14 -22.58 10.57 -5.00
N MET A 15 -23.62 11.33 -5.35
CA MET A 15 -24.79 10.81 -6.06
C MET A 15 -24.42 10.24 -7.43
N VAL A 16 -23.58 10.93 -8.21
CA VAL A 16 -23.06 10.44 -9.49
C VAL A 16 -22.25 9.17 -9.30
N ALA A 17 -21.33 9.12 -8.32
CA ALA A 17 -20.54 7.92 -8.05
C ALA A 17 -21.42 6.74 -7.61
N MET A 18 -22.43 6.98 -6.78
CA MET A 18 -23.31 5.94 -6.25
C MET A 18 -24.37 5.48 -7.26
N SER A 19 -24.76 6.28 -8.24
CA SER A 19 -25.70 5.89 -9.31
C SER A 19 -25.18 4.69 -10.15
N TYR A 20 -23.87 4.49 -10.20
CA TYR A 20 -23.28 3.30 -10.82
C TYR A 20 -23.52 2.00 -10.04
N TYR A 21 -23.75 2.09 -8.73
CA TYR A 21 -23.90 0.95 -7.83
C TYR A 21 -25.33 0.73 -7.36
N ILE A 22 -26.15 1.79 -7.33
CA ILE A 22 -27.52 1.77 -6.84
C ILE A 22 -28.47 2.03 -8.01
N GLN A 23 -29.18 0.99 -8.44
CA GLN A 23 -30.15 1.09 -9.54
C GLN A 23 -31.56 1.53 -9.10
N GLN A 24 -31.85 1.47 -7.78
CA GLN A 24 -33.14 1.86 -7.24
C GLN A 24 -33.15 3.35 -6.91
N GLN A 25 -33.99 4.10 -7.61
CA GLN A 25 -34.11 5.56 -7.47
C GLN A 25 -34.52 5.98 -6.04
N THR A 26 -35.33 5.18 -5.37
CA THR A 26 -35.74 5.40 -3.98
C THR A 26 -34.56 5.35 -2.99
N ILE A 27 -33.59 4.47 -3.21
CA ILE A 27 -32.41 4.38 -2.35
C ILE A 27 -31.47 5.57 -2.59
N LEU A 28 -31.35 6.01 -3.84
CA LEU A 28 -30.57 7.20 -4.19
C LEU A 28 -31.16 8.45 -3.54
N SER A 29 -32.49 8.64 -3.60
CA SER A 29 -33.15 9.80 -2.97
C SER A 29 -33.02 9.77 -1.43
N MET A 30 -33.08 8.59 -0.80
CA MET A 30 -32.80 8.46 0.64
C MET A 30 -31.33 8.81 0.98
N LEU A 31 -30.38 8.36 0.18
CA LEU A 31 -28.97 8.71 0.37
C LEU A 31 -28.75 10.22 0.28
N GLU A 32 -29.36 10.88 -0.71
CA GLU A 32 -29.29 12.32 -0.88
C GLU A 32 -29.84 13.06 0.35
N GLN A 33 -31.03 12.65 0.85
CA GLN A 33 -31.63 13.24 2.04
C GLN A 33 -30.74 13.08 3.28
N VAL A 34 -30.17 11.88 3.52
CA VAL A 34 -29.27 11.64 4.64
C VAL A 34 -28.04 12.53 4.52
N MET A 35 -27.43 12.63 3.34
CA MET A 35 -26.27 13.49 3.13
C MET A 35 -26.60 14.96 3.36
N GLN A 36 -27.76 15.43 2.91
CA GLN A 36 -28.21 16.80 3.16
C GLN A 36 -28.37 17.07 4.67
N GLN A 37 -28.98 16.14 5.42
CA GLN A 37 -29.16 16.26 6.88
C GLN A 37 -27.83 16.27 7.64
N GLU A 38 -26.91 15.37 7.30
CA GLU A 38 -25.60 15.30 7.97
C GLU A 38 -24.72 16.52 7.67
N LEU A 39 -24.77 17.03 6.44
CA LEU A 39 -23.97 18.18 6.03
C LEU A 39 -24.54 19.53 6.54
N VAL A 40 -25.79 19.59 7.04
CA VAL A 40 -26.35 20.82 7.66
C VAL A 40 -25.49 21.28 8.83
N ARG A 41 -24.97 20.36 9.62
CA ARG A 41 -24.20 20.65 10.84
C ARG A 41 -22.73 20.96 10.58
N VAL A 42 -22.27 20.87 9.32
CA VAL A 42 -20.86 21.03 8.96
C VAL A 42 -20.67 22.35 8.22
N ASN A 43 -19.79 23.22 8.68
CA ASN A 43 -19.31 24.35 7.90
C ASN A 43 -18.13 23.89 7.04
N MET A 44 -18.30 24.03 5.71
CA MET A 44 -17.26 23.70 4.73
C MET A 44 -16.83 24.99 4.05
N GLU A 45 -15.53 25.24 4.09
CA GLU A 45 -14.88 26.30 3.32
C GLU A 45 -13.85 25.67 2.40
N GLU A 46 -13.83 26.12 1.15
CA GLU A 46 -12.77 25.76 0.23
C GLU A 46 -11.44 26.33 0.75
N ILE A 47 -10.44 25.49 0.95
CA ILE A 47 -9.12 25.93 1.42
C ILE A 47 -8.40 26.58 0.23
N THR A 48 -8.78 27.82 -0.08
CA THR A 48 -8.14 28.65 -1.11
C THR A 48 -6.97 29.48 -0.60
N THR A 49 -6.85 29.59 0.74
CA THR A 49 -5.78 30.35 1.39
C THR A 49 -4.86 29.44 2.20
N LEU A 50 -3.62 29.89 2.40
CA LEU A 50 -2.71 29.21 3.32
C LEU A 50 -3.37 29.07 4.71
N PRO A 51 -3.20 27.94 5.40
CA PRO A 51 -3.69 27.78 6.76
C PRO A 51 -3.22 28.95 7.62
N ALA A 52 -4.14 29.68 8.22
CA ALA A 52 -3.80 30.76 9.15
C ALA A 52 -3.38 30.18 10.50
N GLU A 53 -2.34 30.73 11.10
CA GLU A 53 -1.93 30.41 12.45
C GLU A 53 -2.98 31.00 13.43
N ARG A 54 -3.82 30.15 14.01
CA ARG A 54 -4.72 30.52 15.09
C ARG A 54 -4.10 30.05 16.40
N GLN A 55 -3.96 30.96 17.36
CA GLN A 55 -3.32 30.67 18.67
C GLN A 55 -4.31 30.20 19.74
N ASP A 56 -5.59 30.04 19.42
CA ASP A 56 -6.65 29.93 20.40
C ASP A 56 -6.76 28.55 21.07
N SER A 57 -6.17 27.47 20.47
CA SER A 57 -6.11 26.16 21.14
C SER A 57 -4.95 25.29 20.64
N ILE A 58 -4.50 24.37 21.50
CA ILE A 58 -3.50 23.35 21.16
C ILE A 58 -3.94 22.52 19.95
N ALA A 59 -5.23 22.20 19.86
CA ALA A 59 -5.78 21.41 18.76
C ALA A 59 -5.69 22.14 17.42
N GLU A 60 -5.96 23.45 17.40
CA GLU A 60 -5.83 24.28 16.20
C GLU A 60 -4.36 24.46 15.80
N ARG A 61 -3.48 24.66 16.76
CA ARG A 61 -2.03 24.69 16.52
C ARG A 61 -1.54 23.40 15.91
N ASN A 62 -1.91 22.26 16.46
CA ASN A 62 -1.54 20.93 15.92
C ASN A 62 -2.12 20.70 14.52
N LYS A 63 -3.37 21.10 14.27
CA LYS A 63 -4.00 21.03 12.96
C LYS A 63 -3.24 21.85 11.92
N TYR A 64 -2.86 23.07 12.27
CA TYR A 64 -2.07 23.97 11.42
C TYR A 64 -0.73 23.34 11.02
N LEU A 65 0.05 22.84 12.00
CA LEU A 65 1.35 22.20 11.74
C LEU A 65 1.21 20.95 10.85
N ILE A 66 0.18 20.13 11.08
CA ILE A 66 -0.09 18.96 10.26
C ILE A 66 -0.44 19.36 8.82
N GLN A 67 -1.29 20.37 8.63
CA GLN A 67 -1.67 20.85 7.29
C GLN A 67 -0.46 21.35 6.50
N LEU A 68 0.41 22.15 7.11
CA LEU A 68 1.64 22.61 6.47
C LEU A 68 2.58 21.45 6.09
N PHE A 69 2.74 20.48 7.00
CA PHE A 69 3.52 19.29 6.70
C PHE A 69 2.95 18.51 5.52
N MET A 70 1.63 18.32 5.47
CA MET A 70 0.95 17.62 4.38
C MET A 70 1.12 18.36 3.03
N ILE A 71 1.01 19.68 3.02
CA ILE A 71 1.29 20.50 1.84
C ILE A 71 2.72 20.27 1.36
N LYS A 72 3.69 20.27 2.28
CA LYS A 72 5.10 20.01 1.96
C LYS A 72 5.33 18.61 1.39
N LYS A 73 4.57 17.63 1.85
CA LYS A 73 4.68 16.22 1.47
C LYS A 73 3.70 15.77 0.38
N ARG A 74 2.97 16.70 -0.27
CA ARG A 74 1.92 16.41 -1.26
C ARG A 74 2.31 15.48 -2.41
N ASN A 75 3.61 15.43 -2.77
CA ASN A 75 4.11 14.58 -3.85
C ASN A 75 4.37 13.12 -3.44
N LEU A 76 4.15 12.77 -2.16
CA LEU A 76 4.32 11.41 -1.69
C LEU A 76 3.10 10.56 -2.00
N LYS A 77 3.31 9.24 -2.15
CA LYS A 77 2.21 8.29 -2.30
C LYS A 77 1.29 8.33 -1.08
N ARG A 78 -0.01 8.18 -1.32
CA ARG A 78 -1.07 8.22 -0.30
C ARG A 78 -0.75 7.34 0.93
N GLY A 79 -0.33 6.08 0.73
CA GLY A 79 0.01 5.18 1.85
C GLY A 79 1.18 5.67 2.71
N THR A 80 2.14 6.42 2.14
CA THR A 80 3.21 7.05 2.92
C THR A 80 2.67 8.22 3.75
N LEU A 81 1.79 9.03 3.17
CA LEU A 81 1.14 10.13 3.88
C LEU A 81 0.28 9.62 5.04
N GLU A 82 -0.48 8.55 4.81
CA GLU A 82 -1.28 7.87 5.85
C GLU A 82 -0.38 7.35 7.00
N GLY A 83 0.81 6.84 6.66
CA GLY A 83 1.81 6.44 7.66
C GLY A 83 2.27 7.60 8.56
N TYR A 84 2.63 8.74 7.96
CA TYR A 84 2.99 9.95 8.72
C TYR A 84 1.84 10.44 9.60
N LEU A 85 0.65 10.60 9.02
CA LEU A 85 -0.53 11.05 9.76
C LEU A 85 -0.90 10.10 10.89
N GLY A 86 -0.80 8.80 10.65
CA GLY A 86 -1.04 7.79 11.67
C GLY A 86 -0.10 7.92 12.87
N ALA A 87 1.22 8.11 12.62
CA ALA A 87 2.21 8.30 13.67
C ALA A 87 1.95 9.59 14.46
N ILE A 88 1.74 10.71 13.77
CA ILE A 88 1.47 12.01 14.41
C ILE A 88 0.18 11.95 15.25
N LYS A 89 -0.91 11.37 14.74
CA LYS A 89 -2.16 11.23 15.48
C LYS A 89 -2.01 10.39 16.75
N ARG A 90 -1.24 9.28 16.66
CA ARG A 90 -0.96 8.45 17.85
C ARG A 90 -0.13 9.20 18.90
N LEU A 91 0.85 9.98 18.46
CA LEU A 91 1.64 10.83 19.37
C LEU A 91 0.73 11.83 20.07
N ILE A 92 -0.11 12.58 19.36
CA ILE A 92 -1.04 13.58 19.94
C ILE A 92 -1.91 12.97 21.05
N ILE A 93 -2.38 11.74 20.86
CA ILE A 93 -3.20 11.05 21.89
C ILE A 93 -2.40 10.84 23.19
N VAL A 94 -1.11 10.59 23.11
CA VAL A 94 -0.26 10.27 24.26
C VAL A 94 0.26 11.53 24.95
N ILE A 95 0.65 12.56 24.17
CA ILE A 95 1.22 13.79 24.74
C ILE A 95 0.18 14.71 25.37
N ASN A 96 -1.07 14.40 25.27
CA ASN A 96 -2.25 15.11 25.77
C ASN A 96 -1.93 16.50 26.36
N ASN A 97 -2.59 17.58 25.95
CA ASN A 97 -2.35 18.96 26.40
C ASN A 97 -0.98 19.61 26.04
N LYS A 98 -0.18 19.02 25.14
CA LYS A 98 0.97 19.68 24.53
C LYS A 98 0.74 19.92 23.04
N SER A 99 1.21 21.05 22.51
CA SER A 99 1.28 21.24 21.06
C SER A 99 2.51 20.50 20.48
N LEU A 100 2.43 20.13 19.21
CA LEU A 100 3.49 19.35 18.53
C LEU A 100 4.85 20.07 18.52
N ASP A 101 4.87 21.40 18.57
CA ASP A 101 6.09 22.22 18.64
C ASP A 101 6.64 22.38 20.06
N GLN A 102 5.94 21.90 21.08
CA GLN A 102 6.37 21.87 22.47
C GLN A 102 6.80 20.48 22.95
N VAL A 103 6.74 19.49 22.05
CA VAL A 103 7.16 18.12 22.36
C VAL A 103 8.67 18.06 22.53
N ASP A 104 9.12 17.49 23.64
CA ASP A 104 10.51 17.29 23.98
C ASP A 104 10.96 15.81 23.84
N GLU A 105 12.22 15.53 24.13
CA GLU A 105 12.80 14.19 24.05
C GLU A 105 12.11 13.20 25.00
N THR A 106 11.77 13.64 26.21
CA THR A 106 11.09 12.80 27.21
C THR A 106 9.71 12.35 26.73
N ASP A 107 8.97 13.25 26.07
CA ASP A 107 7.66 12.92 25.48
C ASP A 107 7.80 11.84 24.40
N ILE A 108 8.83 11.95 23.55
CA ILE A 108 9.08 10.98 22.49
C ILE A 108 9.51 9.62 23.05
N GLU A 109 10.40 9.61 24.05
CA GLU A 109 10.83 8.38 24.72
C GLU A 109 9.64 7.68 25.40
N TRP A 110 8.83 8.43 26.12
CA TRP A 110 7.61 7.94 26.74
C TRP A 110 6.64 7.38 25.71
N TYR A 111 6.39 8.11 24.63
CA TYR A 111 5.53 7.66 23.54
C TYR A 111 6.03 6.35 22.93
N LEU A 112 7.31 6.28 22.57
CA LEU A 112 7.88 5.09 21.94
C LEU A 112 7.88 3.88 22.88
N ALA A 113 8.09 4.09 24.20
CA ALA A 113 7.97 3.03 25.20
C ALA A 113 6.53 2.51 25.30
N GLN A 114 5.53 3.38 25.26
CA GLN A 114 4.11 2.99 25.21
C GLN A 114 3.76 2.28 23.90
N TYR A 115 4.29 2.77 22.77
CA TYR A 115 4.06 2.18 21.46
C TYR A 115 4.61 0.76 21.37
N GLU A 116 5.76 0.49 21.96
CA GLU A 116 6.37 -0.84 22.00
C GLU A 116 5.52 -1.86 22.78
N ARG A 117 4.87 -1.42 23.85
CA ARG A 117 4.01 -2.30 24.69
C ARG A 117 2.72 -2.72 24.02
N ARG A 118 2.38 -2.13 22.86
CA ARG A 118 1.19 -2.51 22.11
C ARG A 118 1.31 -3.91 21.58
N GLU A 119 0.27 -4.69 21.77
CA GLU A 119 0.14 -5.96 21.10
C GLU A 119 -0.16 -5.73 19.61
N GLY A 120 0.63 -6.33 18.73
CA GLY A 120 0.32 -6.41 17.32
C GLY A 120 -0.72 -7.51 17.04
N LEU A 121 -1.18 -7.61 15.80
CA LEU A 121 -2.11 -8.65 15.33
C LEU A 121 -1.64 -10.10 15.64
N HIS A 122 -0.36 -10.28 15.92
CA HIS A 122 0.28 -11.58 16.16
C HIS A 122 1.11 -11.58 17.46
N GLY A 123 0.73 -10.83 18.48
CA GLY A 123 1.43 -10.69 19.75
C GLY A 123 2.37 -9.48 19.79
N LYS A 124 3.59 -9.65 20.27
CA LYS A 124 4.56 -8.56 20.46
C LYS A 124 4.82 -7.77 19.16
N LEU A 125 4.90 -6.44 19.28
CA LEU A 125 5.16 -5.54 18.16
C LEU A 125 6.50 -5.88 17.46
N GLU A 126 6.47 -6.03 16.14
CA GLU A 126 7.69 -6.27 15.35
C GLU A 126 8.62 -5.04 15.37
N THR A 127 9.92 -5.31 15.52
CA THR A 127 10.97 -4.26 15.57
C THR A 127 10.94 -3.34 14.37
N THR A 128 10.63 -3.86 13.18
CA THR A 128 10.48 -3.06 11.95
C THR A 128 9.33 -2.08 12.04
N THR A 129 8.24 -2.44 12.71
CA THR A 129 7.07 -1.56 12.92
C THR A 129 7.43 -0.42 13.89
N TYR A 130 8.13 -0.72 14.97
CA TYR A 130 8.67 0.29 15.89
C TYR A 130 9.61 1.27 15.17
N ASN A 131 10.57 0.76 14.39
CA ASN A 131 11.52 1.59 13.66
C ASN A 131 10.82 2.47 12.59
N ASN A 132 9.75 1.97 11.96
CA ASN A 132 8.96 2.75 11.02
C ASN A 132 8.22 3.90 11.72
N GLU A 133 7.64 3.63 12.89
CA GLU A 133 6.98 4.67 13.71
C GLU A 133 7.95 5.78 14.07
N ARG A 134 9.10 5.42 14.64
CA ARG A 134 10.18 6.35 14.95
C ARG A 134 10.61 7.16 13.74
N ARG A 135 10.78 6.51 12.57
CA ARG A 135 11.18 7.17 11.32
C ARG A 135 10.14 8.17 10.82
N PHE A 136 8.86 7.87 10.96
CA PHE A 136 7.79 8.79 10.59
C PHE A 136 7.81 10.05 11.46
N LEU A 137 7.95 9.90 12.77
CA LEU A 137 8.07 11.02 13.69
C LEU A 137 9.36 11.83 13.44
N SER A 138 10.50 11.16 13.29
CA SER A 138 11.76 11.85 12.98
C SER A 138 11.68 12.68 11.69
N ALA A 139 11.00 12.19 10.66
CA ALA A 139 10.81 12.93 9.42
C ALA A 139 9.90 14.16 9.60
N PHE A 140 8.88 14.07 10.47
CA PHE A 140 8.01 15.20 10.82
C PHE A 140 8.78 16.26 11.60
N TYR A 141 9.49 15.89 12.64
CA TYR A 141 10.27 16.82 13.47
C TYR A 141 11.49 17.38 12.74
N THR A 142 12.13 16.65 11.86
CA THR A 142 13.15 17.19 10.94
C THR A 142 12.58 18.29 10.04
N TRP A 143 11.34 18.11 9.55
CA TRP A 143 10.67 19.17 8.80
C TRP A 143 10.36 20.38 9.68
N MET A 144 9.86 20.19 10.88
CA MET A 144 9.58 21.28 11.84
C MET A 144 10.85 22.10 12.15
N ARG A 145 11.98 21.43 12.41
CA ARG A 145 13.28 22.09 12.61
C ARG A 145 13.70 22.89 11.38
N LYS A 146 13.63 22.29 10.18
CA LYS A 146 13.94 23.00 8.93
C LYS A 146 13.03 24.18 8.63
N SER A 147 11.80 24.14 9.10
CA SER A 147 10.81 25.21 8.98
C SER A 147 10.86 26.21 10.15
N LYS A 148 11.82 26.05 11.07
CA LYS A 148 12.05 26.93 12.24
C LYS A 148 10.88 26.99 13.24
N PHE A 149 10.06 25.94 13.32
CA PHE A 149 9.04 25.82 14.36
C PHE A 149 9.63 25.35 15.69
N ILE A 150 10.74 24.62 15.65
CA ILE A 150 11.50 24.10 16.79
C ILE A 150 13.00 24.27 16.53
N ALA A 151 13.79 24.28 17.59
CA ALA A 151 15.25 24.37 17.51
C ALA A 151 15.86 23.01 17.13
N ASP A 152 15.48 21.95 17.82
CA ASP A 152 16.04 20.61 17.68
C ASP A 152 14.95 19.57 17.42
N ASN A 153 15.35 18.44 16.86
CA ASN A 153 14.44 17.33 16.59
C ASN A 153 14.44 16.37 17.80
N PRO A 154 13.36 16.30 18.59
CA PRO A 154 13.31 15.50 19.82
C PRO A 154 13.41 13.99 19.59
N VAL A 155 13.32 13.52 18.34
CA VAL A 155 13.46 12.10 17.99
C VAL A 155 14.92 11.71 17.79
N GLU A 156 15.84 12.67 17.62
CA GLU A 156 17.27 12.39 17.36
C GLU A 156 17.97 11.74 18.56
N SER A 157 17.53 12.01 19.79
CA SER A 157 18.03 11.33 21.01
C SER A 157 17.71 9.85 21.07
N THR A 158 16.67 9.41 20.35
CA THR A 158 16.26 7.99 20.35
C THR A 158 17.03 7.17 19.31
N GLU A 159 17.28 5.90 19.59
CA GLU A 159 17.95 5.00 18.65
C GLU A 159 16.99 4.00 17.98
N PRO A 160 17.25 3.63 16.71
CA PRO A 160 16.52 2.55 16.08
C PRO A 160 16.91 1.20 16.71
N LYS A 161 15.94 0.33 16.89
CA LYS A 161 16.19 -1.04 17.40
C LYS A 161 16.86 -1.89 16.35
N LYS A 162 17.80 -2.73 16.77
CA LYS A 162 18.46 -3.70 15.90
C LYS A 162 17.46 -4.70 15.35
N VAL A 163 17.37 -4.77 14.02
CA VAL A 163 16.50 -5.72 13.31
C VAL A 163 17.26 -7.05 13.18
N ILE A 164 16.68 -8.11 13.71
CA ILE A 164 17.20 -9.47 13.48
C ILE A 164 16.63 -9.94 12.15
N LEU A 165 17.52 -10.21 11.20
CA LEU A 165 17.15 -10.71 9.88
C LEU A 165 16.71 -12.17 9.99
N LYS A 166 15.47 -12.45 9.60
CA LYS A 166 14.94 -13.82 9.52
C LYS A 166 15.31 -14.41 8.14
N PRO A 167 15.51 -15.75 8.04
CA PRO A 167 15.67 -16.41 6.76
C PRO A 167 14.57 -16.03 5.78
N ILE A 168 14.87 -16.05 4.47
CA ILE A 168 13.87 -15.74 3.45
C ILE A 168 12.78 -16.81 3.51
N ASP A 169 11.57 -16.38 3.78
CA ASP A 169 10.36 -17.21 3.69
C ASP A 169 9.89 -17.27 2.22
N TYR A 170 9.97 -18.46 1.59
CA TYR A 170 9.54 -18.73 0.23
C TYR A 170 8.80 -20.07 0.16
N TYR A 171 8.10 -20.34 -0.95
CA TYR A 171 7.37 -21.60 -1.13
C TYR A 171 8.28 -22.70 -1.65
N SER A 172 8.11 -23.92 -1.09
CA SER A 172 8.72 -25.11 -1.66
C SER A 172 8.08 -25.47 -3.02
N PRO A 173 8.74 -26.29 -3.85
CA PRO A 173 8.13 -26.81 -5.08
C PRO A 173 6.78 -27.50 -4.84
N GLU A 174 6.68 -28.30 -3.78
CA GLU A 174 5.47 -29.04 -3.39
C GLU A 174 4.35 -28.06 -2.96
N GLU A 175 4.68 -26.99 -2.23
CA GLU A 175 3.72 -25.96 -1.88
C GLU A 175 3.18 -25.23 -3.13
N ILE A 176 4.04 -24.94 -4.11
CA ILE A 176 3.63 -24.34 -5.39
C ILE A 176 2.68 -25.27 -6.15
N ILE A 177 2.95 -26.57 -6.21
CA ILE A 177 2.05 -27.56 -6.82
C ILE A 177 0.68 -27.51 -6.13
N ARG A 178 0.65 -27.61 -4.80
CA ARG A 178 -0.61 -27.57 -4.03
C ARG A 178 -1.38 -26.25 -4.24
N ILE A 179 -0.69 -25.11 -4.35
CA ILE A 179 -1.33 -23.82 -4.64
C ILE A 179 -1.97 -23.86 -6.04
N ARG A 180 -1.27 -24.38 -7.03
CA ARG A 180 -1.73 -24.52 -8.40
C ARG A 180 -2.96 -25.42 -8.52
N ASP A 181 -2.96 -26.54 -7.83
CA ASP A 181 -4.04 -27.53 -7.85
C ASP A 181 -5.30 -27.07 -7.07
N ALA A 182 -5.13 -26.14 -6.12
CA ALA A 182 -6.22 -25.57 -5.37
C ALA A 182 -6.97 -24.43 -6.09
N CYS A 183 -6.55 -24.05 -7.30
CA CYS A 183 -7.26 -23.08 -8.13
C CYS A 183 -8.54 -23.72 -8.68
N GLN A 184 -9.68 -23.03 -8.59
CA GLN A 184 -10.99 -23.55 -8.98
C GLN A 184 -11.49 -23.09 -10.36
N ASN A 185 -10.81 -22.10 -10.96
CA ASN A 185 -11.13 -21.58 -12.27
C ASN A 185 -9.89 -20.99 -12.96
N GLU A 186 -10.03 -20.73 -14.25
CA GLU A 186 -8.96 -20.24 -15.12
C GLU A 186 -8.41 -18.90 -14.66
N ARG A 187 -9.27 -18.03 -14.12
CA ARG A 187 -8.86 -16.73 -13.58
C ARG A 187 -7.94 -16.88 -12.36
N GLU A 188 -8.30 -17.72 -11.41
CA GLU A 188 -7.46 -17.99 -10.23
C GLU A 188 -6.13 -18.59 -10.65
N ARG A 189 -6.16 -19.55 -11.57
CA ARG A 189 -4.96 -20.18 -12.09
C ARG A 189 -4.07 -19.17 -12.81
N ALA A 190 -4.61 -18.35 -13.71
CA ALA A 190 -3.87 -17.30 -14.40
C ALA A 190 -3.24 -16.30 -13.43
N ILE A 191 -3.96 -15.89 -12.38
CA ILE A 191 -3.41 -14.99 -11.35
C ILE A 191 -2.18 -15.62 -10.68
N ILE A 192 -2.28 -16.88 -10.26
CA ILE A 192 -1.16 -17.58 -9.60
C ILE A 192 0.04 -17.68 -10.53
N GLU A 193 -0.18 -18.11 -11.78
CA GLU A 193 0.91 -18.31 -12.76
C GLU A 193 1.59 -16.97 -13.12
N VAL A 194 0.83 -15.91 -13.32
CA VAL A 194 1.39 -14.58 -13.60
C VAL A 194 2.24 -14.08 -12.43
N PHE A 195 1.79 -14.21 -11.18
CA PHE A 195 2.62 -13.82 -10.03
C PHE A 195 3.84 -14.71 -9.84
N ARG A 196 3.73 -16.02 -10.11
CA ARG A 196 4.83 -16.98 -10.02
C ARG A 196 5.91 -16.69 -11.06
N SER A 197 5.51 -16.48 -12.30
CA SER A 197 6.41 -16.26 -13.43
C SER A 197 7.09 -14.89 -13.37
N THR A 198 6.31 -13.83 -13.17
CA THR A 198 6.83 -12.46 -13.26
C THR A 198 7.48 -11.95 -11.97
N GLY A 199 7.08 -12.48 -10.83
CA GLY A 199 7.46 -11.93 -9.53
C GLY A 199 7.10 -10.45 -9.37
N ALA A 200 6.15 -9.92 -10.13
CA ALA A 200 5.76 -8.51 -10.11
C ALA A 200 5.15 -8.09 -8.76
N ARG A 201 5.18 -6.81 -8.47
CA ARG A 201 4.44 -6.25 -7.32
C ARG A 201 2.95 -6.27 -7.61
N VAL A 202 2.14 -6.50 -6.58
CA VAL A 202 0.68 -6.53 -6.76
C VAL A 202 0.10 -5.25 -7.35
N GLY A 203 0.69 -4.09 -7.03
CA GLY A 203 0.30 -2.81 -7.63
C GLY A 203 0.65 -2.71 -9.11
N GLU A 204 1.75 -3.32 -9.52
CA GLU A 204 2.14 -3.37 -10.94
C GLU A 204 1.14 -4.21 -11.74
N ILE A 205 0.84 -5.44 -11.29
CA ILE A 205 -0.15 -6.32 -11.97
C ILE A 205 -1.53 -5.67 -12.06
N ALA A 206 -1.94 -4.91 -11.04
CA ALA A 206 -3.25 -4.26 -11.03
C ALA A 206 -3.40 -3.17 -12.09
N GLU A 207 -2.30 -2.57 -12.55
CA GLU A 207 -2.30 -1.49 -13.54
C GLU A 207 -2.07 -1.98 -14.99
N ILE A 208 -1.67 -3.24 -15.19
CA ILE A 208 -1.38 -3.77 -16.53
C ILE A 208 -2.65 -3.78 -17.38
N THR A 209 -2.51 -3.26 -18.61
CA THR A 209 -3.52 -3.37 -19.68
C THR A 209 -3.14 -4.44 -20.68
N MET A 210 -4.12 -4.92 -21.45
CA MET A 210 -3.92 -5.94 -22.48
C MET A 210 -2.93 -5.50 -23.57
N GLU A 211 -2.90 -4.21 -23.88
CA GLU A 211 -1.98 -3.63 -24.88
C GLU A 211 -0.49 -3.76 -24.46
N GLN A 212 -0.24 -3.89 -23.17
CA GLN A 212 1.11 -4.03 -22.62
C GLN A 212 1.60 -5.48 -22.66
N VAL A 213 0.74 -6.45 -22.99
CA VAL A 213 1.02 -7.90 -22.93
C VAL A 213 1.22 -8.47 -24.33
N ASN A 214 2.41 -8.95 -24.61
CA ASN A 214 2.68 -9.74 -25.79
C ASN A 214 2.60 -11.24 -25.44
N LEU A 215 1.53 -11.91 -25.85
CA LEU A 215 1.32 -13.34 -25.55
C LEU A 215 2.13 -14.30 -26.44
N GLU A 216 2.76 -13.82 -27.49
CA GLU A 216 3.66 -14.64 -28.30
C GLU A 216 5.02 -14.77 -27.63
N THR A 217 5.62 -13.63 -27.28
CA THR A 217 6.94 -13.59 -26.61
C THR A 217 6.85 -13.81 -25.10
N GLY A 218 5.74 -13.47 -24.48
CA GLY A 218 5.56 -13.45 -23.02
C GLY A 218 5.97 -12.14 -22.35
N ASP A 219 6.30 -11.11 -23.13
CA ASP A 219 6.76 -9.83 -22.61
C ASP A 219 5.58 -8.99 -22.13
N ILE A 220 5.76 -8.34 -20.99
CA ILE A 220 4.83 -7.32 -20.46
C ILE A 220 5.62 -6.06 -20.16
N TRP A 221 5.32 -4.97 -20.82
CA TRP A 221 6.00 -3.70 -20.62
C TRP A 221 5.28 -2.86 -19.59
N ILE A 222 5.96 -2.58 -18.49
CA ILE A 222 5.40 -1.81 -17.39
C ILE A 222 6.25 -0.60 -17.03
N GLN A 223 5.59 0.43 -16.51
CA GLN A 223 6.25 1.51 -15.81
C GLN A 223 6.40 1.14 -14.32
N GLY A 224 7.63 1.11 -13.83
CA GLY A 224 7.91 0.71 -12.44
C GLY A 224 7.28 1.66 -11.41
N GLU A 225 6.78 1.10 -10.32
CA GLU A 225 6.08 1.83 -9.23
C GLU A 225 6.91 2.93 -8.56
N LYS A 226 8.24 2.78 -8.53
CA LYS A 226 9.17 3.69 -7.87
C LYS A 226 10.15 4.29 -8.88
N GLY A 227 9.89 5.52 -9.31
CA GLY A 227 10.86 6.28 -10.10
C GLY A 227 10.70 6.22 -11.62
N GLY A 228 9.59 5.70 -12.13
CA GLY A 228 9.20 5.86 -13.54
C GLY A 228 10.05 5.12 -14.58
N LYS A 229 10.99 4.27 -14.21
CA LYS A 229 11.76 3.46 -15.16
C LYS A 229 10.87 2.37 -15.76
N TYR A 230 10.85 2.28 -17.08
CA TYR A 230 10.21 1.18 -17.79
C TYR A 230 11.01 -0.11 -17.57
N ARG A 231 10.32 -1.23 -17.45
CA ARG A 231 10.92 -2.56 -17.41
C ARG A 231 10.00 -3.58 -18.03
N THR A 232 10.58 -4.68 -18.46
CA THR A 232 9.84 -5.83 -18.98
C THR A 232 9.66 -6.86 -17.87
N LEU A 233 8.45 -7.43 -17.77
CA LEU A 233 8.16 -8.64 -17.03
C LEU A 233 8.04 -9.77 -18.03
N TYR A 234 8.33 -11.01 -17.60
CA TYR A 234 8.33 -12.18 -18.48
C TYR A 234 7.35 -13.23 -17.99
N LEU A 235 6.41 -13.61 -18.87
CA LEU A 235 5.55 -14.77 -18.67
C LEU A 235 6.27 -16.00 -19.21
N ASP A 236 6.45 -17.02 -18.38
CA ASP A 236 6.87 -18.33 -18.85
C ASP A 236 5.72 -19.05 -19.60
N ASP A 237 6.01 -20.20 -20.19
CA ASP A 237 5.04 -20.92 -21.03
C ASP A 237 3.79 -21.33 -20.26
N ASP A 238 3.94 -21.76 -19.00
CA ASP A 238 2.79 -22.05 -18.13
C ASP A 238 1.91 -20.82 -17.94
N ALA A 239 2.51 -19.67 -17.60
CA ALA A 239 1.76 -18.43 -17.37
C ALA A 239 1.07 -17.95 -18.66
N LYS A 240 1.72 -18.04 -19.82
CA LYS A 240 1.10 -17.75 -21.13
C LYS A 240 -0.09 -18.66 -21.39
N HIS A 241 0.07 -19.96 -21.17
CA HIS A 241 -0.97 -20.96 -21.41
C HIS A 241 -2.21 -20.69 -20.55
N TYR A 242 -2.05 -20.62 -19.24
CA TYR A 242 -3.19 -20.42 -18.32
C TYR A 242 -3.80 -19.02 -18.45
N TYR A 243 -3.03 -18.02 -18.84
CA TYR A 243 -3.58 -16.72 -19.13
C TYR A 243 -4.42 -16.71 -20.41
N LYS A 244 -4.03 -17.43 -21.47
CA LYS A 244 -4.84 -17.63 -22.69
C LYS A 244 -6.16 -18.33 -22.35
N LEU A 245 -6.14 -19.41 -21.57
CA LEU A 245 -7.35 -20.09 -21.11
C LEU A 245 -8.29 -19.14 -20.35
N TYR A 246 -7.73 -18.31 -19.47
CA TYR A 246 -8.53 -17.30 -18.77
C TYR A 246 -9.15 -16.29 -19.76
N LEU A 247 -8.43 -15.84 -20.78
CA LEU A 247 -8.97 -14.91 -21.78
C LEU A 247 -10.17 -15.50 -22.54
N GLU A 248 -10.18 -16.78 -22.83
CA GLU A 248 -11.31 -17.49 -23.47
C GLU A 248 -12.57 -17.47 -22.59
N THR A 249 -12.43 -17.38 -21.29
CA THR A 249 -13.55 -17.30 -20.35
C THR A 249 -14.08 -15.89 -20.12
N ARG A 250 -13.37 -14.85 -20.61
CA ARG A 250 -13.76 -13.45 -20.39
C ARG A 250 -14.94 -13.06 -21.25
N THR A 251 -15.88 -12.37 -20.63
CA THR A 251 -17.08 -11.81 -21.32
C THR A 251 -17.15 -10.29 -21.22
N ASP A 252 -16.12 -9.65 -20.62
CA ASP A 252 -16.02 -8.20 -20.46
C ASP A 252 -15.13 -7.59 -21.56
N SER A 253 -15.26 -6.27 -21.77
CA SER A 253 -14.43 -5.47 -22.69
C SER A 253 -13.41 -4.60 -21.94
N SER A 254 -13.09 -4.91 -20.71
CA SER A 254 -12.14 -4.14 -19.91
C SER A 254 -10.73 -4.19 -20.50
N PRO A 255 -10.02 -3.06 -20.57
CA PRO A 255 -8.64 -3.04 -21.05
C PRO A 255 -7.64 -3.68 -20.09
N TYR A 256 -8.01 -3.89 -18.85
CA TYR A 256 -7.09 -4.41 -17.83
C TYR A 256 -6.81 -5.91 -17.98
N MET A 257 -5.57 -6.32 -17.70
CA MET A 257 -5.15 -7.71 -17.67
C MET A 257 -6.04 -8.56 -16.75
N PHE A 258 -6.34 -8.01 -15.55
CA PHE A 258 -7.27 -8.61 -14.60
C PHE A 258 -8.29 -7.55 -14.14
N PRO A 259 -9.47 -7.52 -14.76
CA PRO A 259 -10.52 -6.59 -14.34
C PRO A 259 -11.19 -6.99 -13.03
N GLY A 260 -11.86 -6.05 -12.40
CA GLY A 260 -12.77 -6.31 -11.29
C GLY A 260 -13.92 -7.23 -11.72
N SER A 261 -14.55 -7.93 -10.77
CA SER A 261 -15.65 -8.86 -11.06
C SER A 261 -17.03 -8.19 -11.21
N ARG A 262 -17.12 -6.88 -10.98
CA ARG A 262 -18.38 -6.11 -11.05
C ARG A 262 -18.27 -5.01 -12.09
N ARG A 263 -19.37 -4.69 -12.77
CA ARG A 263 -19.45 -3.53 -13.67
C ARG A 263 -19.04 -2.26 -12.93
N PRO A 264 -18.33 -1.32 -13.57
CA PRO A 264 -17.96 -1.27 -14.98
C PRO A 264 -16.69 -2.08 -15.35
N TYR A 265 -16.31 -3.12 -14.61
CA TYR A 265 -15.13 -3.96 -14.83
C TYR A 265 -13.80 -3.18 -14.89
N GLY A 266 -13.67 -2.19 -14.02
CA GLY A 266 -12.43 -1.45 -13.84
C GLY A 266 -11.28 -2.33 -13.35
N LYS A 267 -10.12 -1.74 -13.11
CA LYS A 267 -8.96 -2.49 -12.59
C LYS A 267 -9.28 -3.20 -11.28
N MET A 268 -8.77 -4.41 -11.12
CA MET A 268 -8.91 -5.14 -9.86
C MET A 268 -8.05 -4.50 -8.77
N CYS A 269 -8.62 -4.27 -7.59
CA CYS A 269 -7.87 -3.69 -6.48
C CYS A 269 -6.82 -4.68 -5.93
N THR A 270 -5.73 -4.15 -5.39
CA THR A 270 -4.65 -4.97 -4.80
C THR A 270 -5.13 -5.84 -3.63
N CYS A 271 -6.20 -5.43 -2.96
CA CYS A 271 -6.83 -6.19 -1.89
C CYS A 271 -7.52 -7.46 -2.43
N SER A 272 -8.17 -7.38 -3.61
CA SER A 272 -8.82 -8.54 -4.24
C SER A 272 -7.79 -9.62 -4.62
N PHE A 273 -6.67 -9.25 -5.23
CA PHE A 273 -5.57 -10.20 -5.50
C PHE A 273 -5.10 -10.92 -4.23
N ARG A 274 -4.88 -10.16 -3.14
CA ARG A 274 -4.45 -10.75 -1.86
C ARG A 274 -5.49 -11.68 -1.27
N ASN A 275 -6.78 -11.34 -1.40
CA ASN A 275 -7.88 -12.17 -0.90
C ASN A 275 -8.04 -13.45 -1.72
N ILE A 276 -7.95 -13.38 -3.05
CA ILE A 276 -7.96 -14.55 -3.94
C ILE A 276 -6.82 -15.50 -3.54
N MET A 277 -5.59 -15.00 -3.49
CA MET A 277 -4.42 -15.81 -3.14
C MET A 277 -4.52 -16.41 -1.73
N LYS A 278 -5.03 -15.64 -0.75
CA LYS A 278 -5.29 -16.13 0.61
C LYS A 278 -6.31 -17.27 0.61
N THR A 279 -7.36 -17.16 -0.21
CA THR A 279 -8.41 -18.19 -0.33
C THR A 279 -7.87 -19.45 -0.97
N ILE A 280 -7.09 -19.33 -2.04
CA ILE A 280 -6.39 -20.46 -2.68
C ILE A 280 -5.46 -21.15 -1.68
N GLY A 281 -4.66 -20.41 -0.91
CA GLY A 281 -3.78 -20.98 0.11
C GLY A 281 -4.50 -21.79 1.19
N ARG A 282 -5.69 -21.33 1.62
CA ARG A 282 -6.52 -22.10 2.55
C ARG A 282 -7.03 -23.41 1.93
N ARG A 283 -7.47 -23.37 0.67
CA ARG A 283 -7.90 -24.57 -0.08
C ARG A 283 -6.75 -25.56 -0.31
N ALA A 284 -5.54 -25.02 -0.56
CA ALA A 284 -4.33 -25.82 -0.68
C ALA A 284 -3.91 -26.51 0.63
N GLY A 285 -4.59 -26.23 1.77
CA GLY A 285 -4.24 -26.78 3.08
C GLY A 285 -2.85 -26.33 3.56
N LEU A 286 -2.39 -25.13 3.16
CA LEU A 286 -1.11 -24.60 3.61
C LEU A 286 -1.24 -23.95 4.97
N THR A 287 -0.27 -24.21 5.84
CA THR A 287 -0.15 -23.52 7.14
C THR A 287 0.31 -22.08 6.99
N CYS A 288 1.09 -21.80 5.93
CA CYS A 288 1.56 -20.47 5.60
C CYS A 288 0.55 -19.72 4.71
N ARG A 289 0.54 -18.38 4.85
CA ARG A 289 -0.33 -17.53 4.04
C ARG A 289 0.21 -17.40 2.62
N VAL A 290 -0.68 -17.51 1.61
CA VAL A 290 -0.34 -17.24 0.20
C VAL A 290 -0.58 -15.77 -0.12
N TYR A 291 0.46 -15.08 -0.65
CA TYR A 291 0.40 -13.66 -1.00
C TYR A 291 1.47 -13.29 -2.05
N PRO A 292 1.24 -12.20 -2.82
CA PRO A 292 2.10 -11.84 -3.96
C PRO A 292 3.58 -11.69 -3.63
N HIS A 293 3.91 -11.04 -2.50
CA HIS A 293 5.31 -10.79 -2.15
C HIS A 293 6.10 -12.08 -1.83
N LYS A 294 5.44 -13.12 -1.29
CA LYS A 294 6.09 -14.43 -1.07
C LYS A 294 6.31 -15.15 -2.41
N MET A 295 5.39 -15.05 -3.40
CA MET A 295 5.63 -15.54 -4.77
C MET A 295 6.88 -14.89 -5.40
N ARG A 296 7.01 -13.59 -5.25
CA ARG A 296 8.19 -12.84 -5.71
C ARG A 296 9.49 -13.31 -5.04
N LYS A 297 9.46 -13.55 -3.72
CA LYS A 297 10.60 -14.12 -2.99
C LYS A 297 10.93 -15.53 -3.50
N THR A 298 9.91 -16.33 -3.78
CA THR A 298 10.07 -17.69 -4.33
C THR A 298 10.74 -17.65 -5.70
N LEU A 299 10.32 -16.75 -6.61
CA LEU A 299 10.99 -16.57 -7.89
C LEU A 299 12.47 -16.22 -7.70
N GLY A 300 12.79 -15.25 -6.84
CA GLY A 300 14.17 -14.84 -6.55
C GLY A 300 15.03 -16.00 -6.02
N MET A 301 14.48 -16.80 -5.10
CA MET A 301 15.18 -17.98 -4.56
C MET A 301 15.35 -19.08 -5.61
N ASN A 302 14.35 -19.29 -6.45
CA ASN A 302 14.45 -20.28 -7.55
C ASN A 302 15.51 -19.88 -8.57
N LEU A 303 15.60 -18.59 -8.94
CA LEU A 303 16.64 -18.09 -9.83
C LEU A 303 18.03 -18.26 -9.21
N LYS A 304 18.18 -17.92 -7.93
CA LYS A 304 19.42 -18.14 -7.19
C LYS A 304 19.84 -19.61 -7.18
N ASN A 305 18.90 -20.51 -6.85
CA ASN A 305 19.17 -21.95 -6.76
C ASN A 305 19.55 -22.55 -8.13
N LYS A 306 19.14 -21.89 -9.22
CA LYS A 306 19.56 -22.22 -10.60
C LYS A 306 20.90 -21.58 -11.00
N GLY A 307 21.58 -20.89 -10.08
CA GLY A 307 22.89 -20.27 -10.33
C GLY A 307 22.85 -18.96 -11.11
N VAL A 308 21.69 -18.31 -11.22
CA VAL A 308 21.58 -16.98 -11.85
C VAL A 308 22.28 -15.96 -10.96
N ASP A 309 23.09 -15.08 -11.56
CA ASP A 309 23.83 -14.07 -10.82
C ASP A 309 22.89 -13.04 -10.15
N ILE A 310 23.38 -12.45 -9.06
CA ILE A 310 22.58 -11.55 -8.21
C ILE A 310 22.16 -10.28 -8.95
N GLY A 311 23.01 -9.76 -9.85
CA GLY A 311 22.72 -8.57 -10.65
C GLY A 311 21.51 -8.81 -11.57
N THR A 312 21.51 -9.93 -12.30
CA THR A 312 20.39 -10.35 -13.14
C THR A 312 19.11 -10.57 -12.32
N ILE A 313 19.19 -11.21 -11.13
CA ILE A 313 18.03 -11.37 -10.24
C ILE A 313 17.49 -10.00 -9.79
N GLN A 314 18.37 -9.05 -9.51
CA GLN A 314 17.95 -7.68 -9.14
C GLN A 314 17.25 -6.96 -10.28
N GLU A 315 17.73 -7.11 -11.52
CA GLU A 315 17.09 -6.54 -12.71
C GLU A 315 15.70 -7.13 -12.93
N VAL A 316 15.58 -8.47 -12.95
CA VAL A 316 14.30 -9.16 -13.09
C VAL A 316 13.31 -8.73 -12.02
N LEU A 317 13.75 -8.65 -10.79
CA LEU A 317 12.90 -8.24 -9.67
C LEU A 317 12.83 -6.71 -9.48
N ALA A 318 13.56 -5.89 -10.25
CA ALA A 318 13.69 -4.43 -10.07
C ALA A 318 13.90 -4.03 -8.61
N HIS A 319 14.92 -4.56 -7.97
CA HIS A 319 15.36 -4.16 -6.64
C HIS A 319 16.33 -2.99 -6.75
N HIS A 320 15.97 -1.82 -6.22
CA HIS A 320 16.81 -0.62 -6.24
C HIS A 320 18.02 -0.68 -5.29
N SER A 321 18.13 -1.68 -4.44
CA SER A 321 19.17 -1.76 -3.42
C SER A 321 19.68 -3.18 -3.27
N ILE A 322 20.97 -3.33 -3.39
CA ILE A 322 21.74 -4.54 -3.06
C ILE A 322 21.42 -5.03 -1.65
N THR A 323 21.26 -4.11 -0.71
CA THR A 323 21.00 -4.39 0.71
C THR A 323 19.72 -5.22 0.93
N HIS A 324 18.68 -5.04 0.12
CA HIS A 324 17.44 -5.84 0.22
C HIS A 324 17.56 -7.24 -0.38
N SER A 325 18.54 -7.45 -1.26
CA SER A 325 18.74 -8.75 -1.93
C SER A 325 19.88 -9.55 -1.31
N ILE A 326 20.94 -8.90 -0.81
CA ILE A 326 22.16 -9.55 -0.31
C ILE A 326 22.10 -9.92 1.18
N HIS A 327 21.43 -9.11 2.02
CA HIS A 327 21.32 -9.43 3.44
C HIS A 327 20.53 -10.71 3.78
N HIS A 328 19.94 -11.33 2.75
CA HIS A 328 19.21 -12.60 2.89
C HIS A 328 19.92 -13.79 2.27
N ILE A 329 21.15 -13.62 1.75
CA ILE A 329 21.88 -14.69 1.10
C ILE A 329 23.11 -15.01 1.97
N PRO A 330 23.17 -16.14 2.69
CA PRO A 330 24.42 -16.59 3.28
C PRO A 330 25.41 -16.79 2.13
N CYS A 331 26.56 -16.11 2.17
CA CYS A 331 27.71 -16.53 1.39
C CYS A 331 28.05 -17.94 1.88
N GLY A 332 27.75 -18.95 1.07
CA GLY A 332 28.23 -20.30 1.31
C GLY A 332 29.75 -20.30 1.25
N ALA A 333 30.36 -21.01 2.18
CA ALA A 333 31.76 -21.36 2.17
C ALA A 333 32.12 -22.16 0.93
#